data_13c74b9695f64af1ce2b6398ae095f9c
#
_entry.id   13c74b9695f64af1ce2b6398ae095f9c
#
_cell.length_a   1.000
_cell.length_b   1.000
_cell.length_c   1.000
_cell.angle_alpha   90.00
_cell.angle_beta   90.00
_cell.angle_gamma   90.00
#
_symmetry.space_group_name_H-M   'P 1'
#
loop_
_entity.id
_entity.type
_entity.pdbx_description
1 polymer ?
#
loop_
_entity_poly.entity_id
_entity_poly.type
_entity_poly.pdbx_seq_one_letter_code
_entity_poly.pdbx_strand_id
1 'polypeptide(L)'
;MLQEIARDPVLSERLVLKGGTALNVFHLGLDRLSVDIDLNYIGALDRAVMETERPTVDAALNRLLTSQGYAVRRQPDEHAGGKWLSRYSSALGGNATLEIDVNYMARQPLFGAARMESRPLGEMRASDILVLDLHEIVAGKLVALVDRHAARDLFDARRILSIGGLDWSRIKAAVLAIGACGRRDWRTMSVDAIRGDPRELRQKLAICLPRDRFAGKGDVDAWIEETVALCRERFAFLFDLSANEREFLDGVLERGEINPDLLDVAPEIRARIGAMPMLAWKCQHVRKHRGLDT
;
A
#
# COMPACT_ATOMS: atom_id res chain seq x y z
N MET A 1 3.68 4.87 -18.68
CA MET A 1 3.40 5.78 -17.53
C MET A 1 4.48 5.71 -16.44
N LEU A 2 4.77 4.57 -15.82
CA LEU A 2 5.83 4.48 -14.78
C LEU A 2 7.18 5.03 -15.27
N GLN A 3 7.58 4.67 -16.50
CA GLN A 3 8.81 5.17 -17.10
C GLN A 3 8.84 6.70 -17.26
N GLU A 4 7.71 7.30 -17.57
CA GLU A 4 7.62 8.75 -17.73
C GLU A 4 7.66 9.47 -16.36
N ILE A 5 7.06 8.89 -15.31
CA ILE A 5 7.20 9.38 -13.94
C ILE A 5 8.68 9.35 -13.50
N ALA A 6 9.39 8.24 -13.80
CA ALA A 6 10.81 8.11 -13.45
C ALA A 6 11.73 9.06 -14.21
N ARG A 7 11.33 9.53 -15.38
CA ARG A 7 12.10 10.50 -16.19
C ARG A 7 11.80 11.97 -15.86
N ASP A 8 10.67 12.24 -15.24
CA ASP A 8 10.31 13.61 -14.88
C ASP A 8 11.17 14.10 -13.70
N PRO A 9 11.88 15.24 -13.83
CA PRO A 9 12.83 15.70 -12.81
C PRO A 9 12.15 16.14 -11.50
N VAL A 10 10.86 16.43 -11.52
CA VAL A 10 10.09 16.79 -10.31
C VAL A 10 9.59 15.52 -9.62
N LEU A 11 9.07 14.56 -10.39
CA LEU A 11 8.37 13.39 -9.88
C LEU A 11 9.33 12.27 -9.45
N SER A 12 10.44 12.08 -10.17
CA SER A 12 11.35 10.95 -10.00
C SER A 12 12.00 10.84 -8.60
N GLU A 13 12.21 12.00 -7.94
CA GLU A 13 12.82 12.07 -6.61
C GLU A 13 11.79 12.23 -5.49
N ARG A 14 10.54 12.54 -5.84
CA ARG A 14 9.49 12.87 -4.87
C ARG A 14 8.40 11.81 -4.75
N LEU A 15 8.28 10.93 -5.73
CA LEU A 15 7.25 9.89 -5.74
C LEU A 15 7.87 8.50 -5.73
N VAL A 16 7.41 7.66 -4.81
CA VAL A 16 7.81 6.26 -4.69
C VAL A 16 6.63 5.35 -4.96
N LEU A 17 6.83 4.36 -5.80
CA LEU A 17 5.81 3.36 -6.14
C LEU A 17 5.59 2.39 -4.99
N LYS A 18 4.31 2.12 -4.70
CA LYS A 18 3.85 1.14 -3.70
C LYS A 18 2.69 0.29 -4.25
N GLY A 19 2.06 -0.43 -3.35
CA GLY A 19 0.75 -1.07 -3.61
C GLY A 19 0.84 -2.30 -4.51
N GLY A 20 -0.28 -2.59 -5.18
CA GLY A 20 -0.43 -3.78 -6.00
C GLY A 20 0.49 -3.82 -7.21
N THR A 21 0.68 -2.70 -7.86
CA THR A 21 1.54 -2.58 -9.04
C THR A 21 3.02 -2.77 -8.66
N ALA A 22 3.47 -2.17 -7.55
CA ALA A 22 4.83 -2.43 -7.03
C ALA A 22 5.05 -3.91 -6.76
N LEU A 23 4.14 -4.56 -6.04
CA LEU A 23 4.26 -5.98 -5.69
C LEU A 23 4.27 -6.89 -6.91
N ASN A 24 3.28 -6.73 -7.81
CA ASN A 24 3.09 -7.67 -8.91
C ASN A 24 4.07 -7.46 -10.08
N VAL A 25 4.44 -6.20 -10.36
CA VAL A 25 5.27 -5.88 -11.53
C VAL A 25 6.77 -5.98 -11.21
N PHE A 26 7.19 -5.77 -9.95
CA PHE A 26 8.60 -5.74 -9.58
C PHE A 26 9.05 -6.97 -8.79
N HIS A 27 8.19 -7.58 -7.98
CA HIS A 27 8.59 -8.65 -7.06
C HIS A 27 8.00 -10.02 -7.40
N LEU A 28 6.69 -10.14 -7.69
CA LEU A 28 6.06 -11.45 -7.88
C LEU A 28 6.15 -11.96 -9.32
N GLY A 29 5.74 -11.22 -10.26
CA GLY A 29 5.44 -11.64 -11.61
C GLY A 29 3.97 -11.36 -11.92
N LEU A 30 3.63 -11.27 -13.18
CA LEU A 30 2.33 -10.79 -13.64
C LEU A 30 1.23 -11.87 -13.55
N ASP A 31 1.11 -12.53 -12.41
CA ASP A 31 0.07 -13.56 -12.19
C ASP A 31 -1.35 -12.97 -12.15
N ARG A 32 -1.45 -11.70 -11.86
CA ARG A 32 -2.65 -10.89 -12.06
C ARG A 32 -2.31 -9.51 -12.59
N LEU A 33 -3.24 -8.92 -13.30
CA LEU A 33 -3.12 -7.53 -13.71
C LEU A 33 -3.27 -6.61 -12.47
N SER A 34 -2.41 -5.61 -12.40
CA SER A 34 -2.50 -4.47 -11.50
C SER A 34 -2.19 -3.23 -12.31
N VAL A 35 -3.19 -2.41 -12.54
CA VAL A 35 -3.10 -1.26 -13.44
C VAL A 35 -3.14 0.07 -12.70
N ASP A 36 -3.64 0.09 -11.47
CA ASP A 36 -3.63 1.29 -10.63
C ASP A 36 -2.19 1.63 -10.22
N ILE A 37 -1.84 2.91 -10.22
CA ILE A 37 -0.52 3.39 -9.81
C ILE A 37 -0.68 4.07 -8.45
N ASP A 38 -0.25 3.37 -7.41
CA ASP A 38 -0.23 3.87 -6.03
C ASP A 38 1.14 4.47 -5.71
N LEU A 39 1.20 5.73 -5.33
CA LEU A 39 2.42 6.46 -5.02
C LEU A 39 2.38 7.05 -3.62
N ASN A 40 3.52 7.09 -2.93
CA ASN A 40 3.72 7.95 -1.78
C ASN A 40 4.61 9.12 -2.19
N TYR A 41 4.26 10.33 -1.73
CA TYR A 41 5.18 11.47 -1.78
C TYR A 41 6.23 11.31 -0.67
N ILE A 42 7.51 11.45 -1.02
CA ILE A 42 8.65 11.32 -0.10
C ILE A 42 9.63 12.50 -0.20
N GLY A 43 9.27 13.60 -0.86
CA GLY A 43 10.15 14.76 -1.09
C GLY A 43 10.55 15.45 0.21
N ALA A 44 9.60 15.72 1.11
CA ALA A 44 9.86 16.33 2.39
C ALA A 44 9.04 15.69 3.52
N LEU A 45 9.69 15.42 4.65
CA LEU A 45 9.02 14.90 5.85
C LEU A 45 8.18 15.98 6.53
N ASP A 46 8.71 17.21 6.59
CA ASP A 46 8.02 18.36 7.15
C ASP A 46 6.74 18.69 6.38
N ARG A 47 5.66 18.98 7.12
CA ARG A 47 4.35 19.25 6.55
C ARG A 47 4.30 20.54 5.75
N ALA A 48 4.86 21.63 6.27
CA ALA A 48 4.79 22.93 5.62
C ALA A 48 5.59 22.94 4.30
N VAL A 49 6.74 22.27 4.29
CA VAL A 49 7.55 22.09 3.07
C VAL A 49 6.77 21.24 2.05
N MET A 50 6.17 20.13 2.49
CA MET A 50 5.35 19.28 1.61
C MET A 50 4.17 20.05 1.03
N GLU A 51 3.44 20.83 1.84
CA GLU A 51 2.32 21.65 1.37
C GLU A 51 2.76 22.69 0.33
N THR A 52 3.97 23.23 0.45
CA THR A 52 4.57 24.14 -0.53
C THR A 52 4.97 23.42 -1.83
N GLU A 53 5.50 22.20 -1.75
CA GLU A 53 5.92 21.42 -2.92
C GLU A 53 4.76 20.75 -3.67
N ARG A 54 3.69 20.42 -2.97
CA ARG A 54 2.54 19.68 -3.52
C ARG A 54 1.96 20.29 -4.81
N PRO A 55 1.71 21.61 -4.95
CA PRO A 55 1.21 22.16 -6.20
C PRO A 55 2.14 21.90 -7.39
N THR A 56 3.45 21.89 -7.16
CA THR A 56 4.45 21.62 -8.20
C THR A 56 4.40 20.15 -8.64
N VAL A 57 4.27 19.22 -7.68
CA VAL A 57 4.12 17.77 -7.95
C VAL A 57 2.81 17.50 -8.69
N ASP A 58 1.70 18.05 -8.21
CA ASP A 58 0.37 17.89 -8.82
C ASP A 58 0.37 18.46 -10.26
N ALA A 59 0.98 19.62 -10.50
CA ALA A 59 1.10 20.21 -11.83
C ALA A 59 2.00 19.39 -12.76
N ALA A 60 3.11 18.85 -12.27
CA ALA A 60 3.99 17.98 -13.04
C ALA A 60 3.26 16.71 -13.49
N LEU A 61 2.52 16.06 -12.59
CA LEU A 61 1.74 14.87 -12.89
C LEU A 61 0.62 15.17 -13.90
N ASN A 62 -0.10 16.28 -13.76
CA ASN A 62 -1.10 16.71 -14.72
C ASN A 62 -0.50 16.95 -16.12
N ARG A 63 0.63 17.67 -16.21
CA ARG A 63 1.32 17.92 -17.50
C ARG A 63 1.74 16.60 -18.15
N LEU A 64 2.33 15.70 -17.37
CA LEU A 64 2.78 14.40 -17.86
C LEU A 64 1.61 13.60 -18.43
N LEU A 65 0.52 13.45 -17.68
CA LEU A 65 -0.67 12.73 -18.12
C LEU A 65 -1.28 13.34 -19.39
N THR A 66 -1.41 14.66 -19.43
CA THR A 66 -1.97 15.38 -20.60
C THR A 66 -1.07 15.20 -21.82
N SER A 67 0.26 15.27 -21.67
CA SER A 67 1.21 15.06 -22.79
C SER A 67 1.17 13.64 -23.36
N GLN A 68 0.74 12.65 -22.57
CA GLN A 68 0.54 11.27 -22.99
C GLN A 68 -0.87 11.03 -23.59
N GLY A 69 -1.68 12.08 -23.77
CA GLY A 69 -3.00 12.00 -24.40
C GLY A 69 -4.13 11.53 -23.47
N TYR A 70 -3.91 11.54 -22.14
CA TYR A 70 -4.98 11.21 -21.18
C TYR A 70 -5.91 12.41 -20.96
N ALA A 71 -7.22 12.14 -20.90
CA ALA A 71 -8.19 13.10 -20.38
C ALA A 71 -8.23 12.95 -18.84
N VAL A 72 -7.71 13.95 -18.14
CA VAL A 72 -7.40 13.88 -16.70
C VAL A 72 -8.47 14.55 -15.87
N ARG A 73 -8.91 13.88 -14.79
CA ARG A 73 -9.71 14.47 -13.70
C ARG A 73 -9.05 14.14 -12.37
N ARG A 74 -8.65 15.17 -11.60
CA ARG A 74 -8.14 15.02 -10.24
C ARG A 74 -9.28 15.07 -9.22
N GLN A 75 -9.22 14.24 -8.18
CA GLN A 75 -10.15 14.20 -7.03
C GLN A 75 -9.45 13.66 -5.79
N PRO A 76 -9.80 14.12 -4.59
CA PRO A 76 -10.38 15.41 -4.25
C PRO A 76 -9.31 16.51 -4.29
N ASP A 77 -9.73 17.78 -4.30
CA ASP A 77 -8.79 18.91 -4.37
C ASP A 77 -8.15 19.28 -3.03
N GLU A 78 -8.79 18.94 -1.89
CA GLU A 78 -8.45 19.46 -0.56
C GLU A 78 -8.00 18.43 0.48
N HIS A 79 -7.73 17.15 0.13
CA HIS A 79 -7.34 16.12 1.09
C HIS A 79 -5.84 15.79 1.05
N ALA A 80 -5.37 15.06 2.09
CA ALA A 80 -3.99 14.58 2.25
C ALA A 80 -3.52 13.61 1.16
N GLY A 81 -4.35 13.33 0.15
CA GLY A 81 -4.06 12.57 -1.07
C GLY A 81 -4.59 13.26 -2.30
N GLY A 82 -4.25 12.75 -3.46
CA GLY A 82 -4.83 13.12 -4.74
C GLY A 82 -5.00 11.89 -5.62
N LYS A 83 -6.16 11.77 -6.25
CA LYS A 83 -6.46 10.71 -7.20
C LYS A 83 -6.67 11.31 -8.58
N TRP A 84 -5.92 10.84 -9.55
CA TRP A 84 -6.05 11.17 -10.96
C TRP A 84 -6.78 10.05 -11.70
N LEU A 85 -7.96 10.37 -12.21
CA LEU A 85 -8.71 9.50 -13.10
C LEU A 85 -8.37 9.87 -14.53
N SER A 86 -7.55 9.07 -15.17
CA SER A 86 -6.95 9.34 -16.48
C SER A 86 -7.60 8.47 -17.55
N ARG A 87 -8.54 9.03 -18.30
CA ARG A 87 -9.24 8.32 -19.38
C ARG A 87 -8.38 8.24 -20.64
N TYR A 88 -8.43 7.10 -21.30
CA TYR A 88 -7.74 6.86 -22.58
C TYR A 88 -8.56 5.94 -23.48
N SER A 89 -8.30 6.00 -24.79
CA SER A 89 -8.89 5.09 -25.76
C SER A 89 -8.20 3.72 -25.68
N SER A 90 -8.98 2.68 -25.39
CA SER A 90 -8.46 1.33 -25.24
C SER A 90 -8.19 0.70 -26.63
N ALA A 91 -7.09 -0.04 -26.74
CA ALA A 91 -6.81 -0.84 -27.94
C ALA A 91 -7.84 -1.96 -28.19
N LEU A 92 -8.62 -2.32 -27.16
CA LEU A 92 -9.71 -3.29 -27.24
C LEU A 92 -11.05 -2.64 -27.61
N GLY A 93 -11.04 -1.34 -27.92
CA GLY A 93 -12.23 -0.52 -28.21
C GLY A 93 -12.80 0.13 -26.95
N GLY A 94 -13.49 1.27 -27.14
CA GLY A 94 -14.06 2.07 -26.06
C GLY A 94 -13.02 2.84 -25.25
N ASN A 95 -13.46 3.32 -24.08
CA ASN A 95 -12.61 4.06 -23.16
C ASN A 95 -12.25 3.22 -21.92
N ALA A 96 -11.02 3.38 -21.45
CA ALA A 96 -10.55 2.82 -20.18
C ALA A 96 -10.06 3.94 -19.26
N THR A 97 -9.86 3.64 -18.00
CA THR A 97 -9.37 4.58 -16.99
C THR A 97 -8.14 4.00 -16.30
N LEU A 98 -7.07 4.78 -16.24
CA LEU A 98 -5.93 4.56 -15.40
C LEU A 98 -6.12 5.41 -14.13
N GLU A 99 -6.09 4.79 -12.97
CA GLU A 99 -6.07 5.50 -11.68
C GLU A 99 -4.63 5.69 -11.21
N ILE A 100 -4.30 6.93 -10.81
CA ILE A 100 -3.05 7.24 -10.11
C ILE A 100 -3.44 7.86 -8.78
N ASP A 101 -2.98 7.27 -7.69
CA ASP A 101 -3.24 7.74 -6.33
C ASP A 101 -1.94 8.18 -5.67
N VAL A 102 -1.86 9.44 -5.23
CA VAL A 102 -0.70 9.99 -4.51
C VAL A 102 -1.08 10.23 -3.06
N ASN A 103 -0.39 9.58 -2.15
CA ASN A 103 -0.55 9.75 -0.72
C ASN A 103 0.51 10.71 -0.17
N TYR A 104 0.09 11.88 0.33
CA TYR A 104 0.96 12.89 0.94
C TYR A 104 1.13 12.71 2.46
N MET A 105 0.46 11.74 3.09
CA MET A 105 0.62 11.44 4.52
C MET A 105 1.74 10.42 4.80
N ALA A 106 1.93 9.44 3.91
CA ALA A 106 2.95 8.39 4.07
C ALA A 106 4.30 8.86 3.52
N ARG A 107 4.83 9.96 4.10
CA ARG A 107 6.06 10.63 3.62
C ARG A 107 7.35 9.98 4.10
N GLN A 108 7.28 9.12 5.12
CA GLN A 108 8.43 8.44 5.70
C GLN A 108 8.43 6.96 5.32
N PRO A 109 9.25 6.53 4.34
CA PRO A 109 9.48 5.10 4.11
C PRO A 109 10.15 4.44 5.32
N LEU A 110 9.58 3.35 5.80
CA LEU A 110 10.09 2.65 6.99
C LEU A 110 11.42 1.93 6.70
N PHE A 111 11.50 1.29 5.55
CA PHE A 111 12.67 0.49 5.16
C PHE A 111 13.42 1.10 3.97
N GLY A 112 13.00 2.30 3.53
CA GLY A 112 13.57 3.00 2.39
C GLY A 112 12.92 2.63 1.06
N ALA A 113 13.60 3.01 -0.01
CA ALA A 113 13.19 2.76 -1.38
C ALA A 113 14.43 2.49 -2.24
N ALA A 114 14.24 1.77 -3.34
CA ALA A 114 15.30 1.47 -4.29
C ALA A 114 14.82 1.69 -5.72
N ARG A 115 15.75 2.06 -6.61
CA ARG A 115 15.48 2.11 -8.04
C ARG A 115 15.53 0.70 -8.61
N MET A 116 14.47 0.33 -9.31
CA MET A 116 14.26 -1.03 -9.78
C MET A 116 13.85 -1.04 -11.25
N GLU A 117 14.11 -2.19 -11.87
CA GLU A 117 13.59 -2.53 -13.19
C GLU A 117 12.37 -3.44 -13.06
N SER A 118 11.32 -3.16 -13.84
CA SER A 118 10.13 -3.99 -13.84
C SER A 118 10.38 -5.34 -14.51
N ARG A 119 9.59 -6.35 -14.17
CA ARG A 119 9.50 -7.53 -14.99
C ARG A 119 8.96 -7.16 -16.38
N PRO A 120 9.37 -7.87 -17.44
CA PRO A 120 8.88 -7.59 -18.79
C PRO A 120 7.38 -7.91 -18.90
N LEU A 121 6.64 -7.04 -19.60
CA LEU A 121 5.29 -7.28 -20.06
C LEU A 121 5.31 -7.28 -21.60
N GLY A 122 5.43 -8.44 -22.20
CA GLY A 122 5.78 -8.56 -23.60
C GLY A 122 7.18 -7.96 -23.82
N GLU A 123 7.31 -7.04 -24.78
CA GLU A 123 8.56 -6.31 -25.06
C GLU A 123 8.75 -5.07 -24.17
N MET A 124 7.73 -4.69 -23.40
CA MET A 124 7.77 -3.49 -22.57
C MET A 124 8.43 -3.76 -21.23
N ARG A 125 9.26 -2.80 -20.79
CA ARG A 125 9.92 -2.80 -19.50
C ARG A 125 10.00 -1.36 -18.98
N ALA A 126 9.86 -1.17 -17.68
CA ALA A 126 10.09 0.12 -17.03
C ALA A 126 11.37 0.02 -16.19
N SER A 127 12.27 0.98 -16.38
CA SER A 127 13.58 1.02 -15.74
C SER A 127 13.69 2.21 -14.82
N ASP A 128 14.56 2.10 -13.79
CA ASP A 128 14.87 3.19 -12.87
C ASP A 128 13.68 3.73 -12.09
N ILE A 129 12.71 2.85 -11.81
CA ILE A 129 11.51 3.21 -11.03
C ILE A 129 11.85 3.16 -9.54
N LEU A 130 11.58 4.25 -8.82
CA LEU A 130 11.74 4.29 -7.38
C LEU A 130 10.58 3.52 -6.73
N VAL A 131 10.91 2.42 -6.04
CA VAL A 131 9.95 1.46 -5.46
C VAL A 131 10.23 1.33 -3.96
N LEU A 132 9.19 1.31 -3.13
CA LEU A 132 9.31 1.04 -1.68
C LEU A 132 9.95 -0.33 -1.44
N ASP A 133 10.63 -0.45 -0.31
CA ASP A 133 11.15 -1.74 0.16
C ASP A 133 10.02 -2.79 0.22
N LEU A 134 10.35 -4.03 -0.17
CA LEU A 134 9.39 -5.12 -0.26
C LEU A 134 8.68 -5.41 1.07
N HIS A 135 9.38 -5.32 2.22
CA HIS A 135 8.77 -5.58 3.52
C HIS A 135 7.68 -4.55 3.85
N GLU A 136 7.87 -3.28 3.44
CA GLU A 136 6.86 -2.24 3.62
C GLU A 136 5.65 -2.44 2.69
N ILE A 137 5.89 -2.82 1.44
CA ILE A 137 4.82 -3.18 0.50
C ILE A 137 4.01 -4.35 1.05
N VAL A 138 4.68 -5.40 1.54
CA VAL A 138 4.04 -6.58 2.16
C VAL A 138 3.23 -6.16 3.38
N ALA A 139 3.80 -5.37 4.30
CA ALA A 139 3.09 -4.89 5.48
C ALA A 139 1.82 -4.12 5.11
N GLY A 140 1.91 -3.20 4.16
CA GLY A 140 0.75 -2.46 3.64
C GLY A 140 -0.33 -3.37 3.03
N LYS A 141 0.06 -4.47 2.37
CA LYS A 141 -0.86 -5.48 1.83
C LYS A 141 -1.54 -6.30 2.91
N LEU A 142 -0.82 -6.67 3.98
CA LEU A 142 -1.39 -7.41 5.10
C LEU A 142 -2.36 -6.55 5.92
N VAL A 143 -2.06 -5.26 6.12
CA VAL A 143 -3.01 -4.32 6.70
C VAL A 143 -4.26 -4.18 5.82
N ALA A 144 -4.11 -4.04 4.51
CA ALA A 144 -5.23 -3.93 3.59
C ALA A 144 -6.09 -5.22 3.55
N LEU A 145 -5.49 -6.40 3.64
CA LEU A 145 -6.20 -7.69 3.73
C LEU A 145 -7.18 -7.72 4.91
N VAL A 146 -6.74 -7.22 6.07
CA VAL A 146 -7.55 -7.16 7.30
C VAL A 146 -8.59 -6.05 7.25
N ASP A 147 -8.27 -4.91 6.66
CA ASP A 147 -9.14 -3.72 6.65
C ASP A 147 -10.26 -3.79 5.62
N ARG A 148 -9.96 -4.25 4.39
CA ARG A 148 -10.84 -4.13 3.23
C ARG A 148 -11.52 -5.42 2.82
N HIS A 149 -10.93 -6.58 3.13
CA HIS A 149 -11.40 -7.92 2.73
C HIS A 149 -11.52 -8.08 1.20
N ALA A 150 -10.76 -7.30 0.42
CA ALA A 150 -10.82 -7.34 -1.03
C ALA A 150 -10.19 -8.63 -1.59
N ALA A 151 -10.84 -9.25 -2.58
CA ALA A 151 -10.38 -10.51 -3.17
C ALA A 151 -8.95 -10.41 -3.74
N ARG A 152 -8.56 -9.24 -4.27
CA ARG A 152 -7.20 -8.98 -4.75
C ARG A 152 -6.17 -8.94 -3.62
N ASP A 153 -6.55 -8.49 -2.41
CA ASP A 153 -5.63 -8.49 -1.27
C ASP A 153 -5.44 -9.90 -0.73
N LEU A 154 -6.47 -10.75 -0.75
CA LEU A 154 -6.36 -12.18 -0.43
C LEU A 154 -5.47 -12.93 -1.45
N PHE A 155 -5.62 -12.62 -2.74
CA PHE A 155 -4.75 -13.17 -3.78
C PHE A 155 -3.29 -12.77 -3.58
N ASP A 156 -3.04 -11.47 -3.36
CA ASP A 156 -1.69 -10.96 -3.09
C ASP A 156 -1.10 -11.59 -1.82
N ALA A 157 -1.89 -11.75 -0.76
CA ALA A 157 -1.47 -12.39 0.49
C ALA A 157 -1.00 -13.84 0.28
N ARG A 158 -1.77 -14.64 -0.49
CA ARG A 158 -1.33 -16.00 -0.87
C ARG A 158 -0.01 -15.98 -1.65
N ARG A 159 0.15 -15.02 -2.57
CA ARG A 159 1.37 -14.88 -3.38
C ARG A 159 2.57 -14.43 -2.55
N ILE A 160 2.38 -13.56 -1.58
CA ILE A 160 3.41 -13.11 -0.64
C ILE A 160 4.04 -14.31 0.10
N LEU A 161 3.26 -15.34 0.45
CA LEU A 161 3.77 -16.54 1.11
C LEU A 161 4.76 -17.33 0.25
N SER A 162 4.80 -17.14 -1.06
CA SER A 162 5.77 -17.75 -1.96
C SER A 162 7.08 -16.97 -2.10
N ILE A 163 7.19 -15.78 -1.50
CA ILE A 163 8.41 -14.97 -1.53
C ILE A 163 9.37 -15.49 -0.47
N GLY A 164 10.56 -15.90 -0.89
CA GLY A 164 11.63 -16.29 0.03
C GLY A 164 12.35 -15.09 0.63
N GLY A 165 12.98 -15.29 1.80
CA GLY A 165 13.88 -14.29 2.39
C GLY A 165 13.20 -13.08 3.04
N LEU A 166 11.88 -13.11 3.26
CA LEU A 166 11.18 -12.06 3.99
C LEU A 166 11.53 -12.10 5.49
N ASP A 167 11.89 -10.95 6.03
CA ASP A 167 12.04 -10.74 7.47
C ASP A 167 10.66 -10.42 8.08
N TRP A 168 10.05 -11.45 8.66
CA TRP A 168 8.71 -11.34 9.22
C TRP A 168 8.65 -10.49 10.49
N SER A 169 9.75 -10.31 11.23
CA SER A 169 9.81 -9.42 12.39
C SER A 169 9.70 -7.95 11.94
N ARG A 170 10.45 -7.58 10.89
CA ARG A 170 10.33 -6.25 10.27
C ARG A 170 8.93 -6.01 9.71
N ILE A 171 8.35 -7.01 9.03
CA ILE A 171 7.00 -6.92 8.48
C ILE A 171 5.98 -6.72 9.61
N LYS A 172 6.06 -7.49 10.70
CA LYS A 172 5.15 -7.35 11.84
C LYS A 172 5.19 -5.96 12.45
N ALA A 173 6.38 -5.42 12.72
CA ALA A 173 6.52 -4.07 13.25
C ALA A 173 5.92 -3.01 12.31
N ALA A 174 6.13 -3.13 10.99
CA ALA A 174 5.52 -2.25 10.01
C ALA A 174 3.99 -2.41 9.95
N VAL A 175 3.46 -3.63 10.05
CA VAL A 175 2.02 -3.90 10.15
C VAL A 175 1.41 -3.20 11.35
N LEU A 176 2.06 -3.28 12.52
CA LEU A 176 1.58 -2.61 13.74
C LEU A 176 1.61 -1.08 13.59
N ALA A 177 2.71 -0.52 13.07
CA ALA A 177 2.85 0.92 12.87
C ALA A 177 1.84 1.47 11.83
N ILE A 178 1.69 0.80 10.67
CA ILE A 178 0.74 1.20 9.62
C ILE A 178 -0.71 0.94 10.08
N GLY A 179 -0.94 -0.20 10.72
CA GLY A 179 -2.27 -0.60 11.22
C GLY A 179 -2.78 0.34 12.30
N ALA A 180 -1.91 0.82 13.20
CA ALA A 180 -2.26 1.81 14.22
C ALA A 180 -2.76 3.14 13.63
N CYS A 181 -2.33 3.49 12.42
CA CYS A 181 -2.83 4.67 11.70
C CYS A 181 -4.26 4.49 11.17
N GLY A 182 -4.73 3.25 11.04
CA GLY A 182 -6.02 2.88 10.45
C GLY A 182 -7.22 3.13 11.37
N ARG A 183 -8.36 2.59 10.94
CA ARG A 183 -9.63 2.66 11.68
C ARG A 183 -9.83 1.47 12.61
N ARG A 184 -9.15 0.35 12.37
CA ARG A 184 -9.28 -0.88 13.13
C ARG A 184 -8.36 -0.85 14.35
N ASP A 185 -8.87 -1.38 15.45
CA ASP A 185 -8.06 -1.60 16.65
C ASP A 185 -7.35 -2.96 16.56
N TRP A 186 -6.07 -2.94 16.23
CA TRP A 186 -5.26 -4.15 16.05
C TRP A 186 -5.11 -4.98 17.33
N ARG A 187 -5.36 -4.41 18.50
CA ARG A 187 -5.36 -5.15 19.80
C ARG A 187 -6.50 -6.15 19.91
N THR A 188 -7.59 -5.91 19.14
CA THR A 188 -8.81 -6.73 19.16
C THR A 188 -8.94 -7.61 17.91
N MET A 189 -8.01 -7.50 16.96
CA MET A 189 -8.03 -8.28 15.73
C MET A 189 -7.59 -9.72 15.99
N SER A 190 -8.15 -10.65 15.20
CA SER A 190 -7.77 -12.06 15.16
C SER A 190 -7.64 -12.54 13.72
N VAL A 191 -7.20 -13.77 13.55
CA VAL A 191 -7.14 -14.44 12.23
C VAL A 191 -8.48 -14.45 11.50
N ASP A 192 -9.60 -14.33 12.22
CA ASP A 192 -10.95 -14.29 11.64
C ASP A 192 -11.23 -13.03 10.83
N ALA A 193 -10.39 -12.00 10.98
CA ALA A 193 -10.41 -10.83 10.11
C ALA A 193 -9.94 -11.16 8.69
N ILE A 194 -9.22 -12.27 8.48
CA ILE A 194 -8.84 -12.74 7.14
C ILE A 194 -10.03 -13.50 6.54
N ARG A 195 -10.63 -12.90 5.51
CA ARG A 195 -11.84 -13.42 4.85
C ARG A 195 -11.73 -13.31 3.34
N GLY A 196 -12.54 -14.09 2.64
CA GLY A 196 -12.73 -14.00 1.19
C GLY A 196 -14.20 -13.84 0.84
N ASP A 197 -14.49 -13.06 -0.20
CA ASP A 197 -15.83 -12.93 -0.78
C ASP A 197 -15.83 -13.54 -2.20
N PRO A 198 -16.55 -14.66 -2.41
CA PRO A 198 -16.64 -15.30 -3.71
C PRO A 198 -17.25 -14.39 -4.79
N ARG A 199 -18.17 -13.50 -4.42
CA ARG A 199 -18.79 -12.56 -5.38
C ARG A 199 -17.78 -11.54 -5.85
N GLU A 200 -17.04 -10.96 -4.93
CA GLU A 200 -15.99 -9.98 -5.27
C GLU A 200 -14.87 -10.62 -6.09
N LEU A 201 -14.50 -11.87 -5.76
CA LEU A 201 -13.51 -12.61 -6.54
C LEU A 201 -13.99 -12.78 -8.00
N ARG A 202 -15.21 -13.27 -8.21
CA ARG A 202 -15.75 -13.47 -9.57
C ARG A 202 -15.90 -12.16 -10.34
N GLN A 203 -16.33 -11.09 -9.68
CA GLN A 203 -16.65 -9.82 -10.35
C GLN A 203 -15.43 -8.92 -10.58
N LYS A 204 -14.45 -8.95 -9.66
CA LYS A 204 -13.34 -7.99 -9.68
C LYS A 204 -11.98 -8.62 -9.89
N LEU A 205 -11.71 -9.79 -9.28
CA LEU A 205 -10.41 -10.41 -9.39
C LEU A 205 -10.29 -11.30 -10.62
N ALA A 206 -11.29 -12.11 -10.94
CA ALA A 206 -11.24 -13.06 -12.05
C ALA A 206 -10.94 -12.39 -13.40
N ILE A 207 -11.43 -11.16 -13.60
CA ILE A 207 -11.14 -10.37 -14.82
C ILE A 207 -9.68 -9.91 -14.92
N CYS A 208 -8.94 -9.94 -13.82
CA CYS A 208 -7.53 -9.57 -13.75
C CYS A 208 -6.59 -10.79 -13.81
N LEU A 209 -7.14 -12.00 -13.90
CA LEU A 209 -6.41 -13.26 -13.94
C LEU A 209 -6.39 -13.87 -15.35
N PRO A 210 -5.47 -14.80 -15.65
CA PRO A 210 -5.56 -15.65 -16.83
C PRO A 210 -6.92 -16.35 -16.91
N ARG A 211 -7.49 -16.46 -18.14
CA ARG A 211 -8.87 -16.94 -18.36
C ARG A 211 -9.15 -18.34 -17.88
N ASP A 212 -8.14 -19.17 -17.82
CA ASP A 212 -8.20 -20.59 -17.42
C ASP A 212 -8.07 -20.79 -15.91
N ARG A 213 -7.75 -19.74 -15.14
CA ARG A 213 -7.45 -19.85 -13.69
C ARG A 213 -8.62 -20.41 -12.88
N PHE A 214 -9.87 -20.09 -13.27
CA PHE A 214 -11.10 -20.54 -12.61
C PHE A 214 -12.12 -21.03 -13.64
N ALA A 215 -11.76 -22.07 -14.39
CA ALA A 215 -12.61 -22.61 -15.46
C ALA A 215 -13.82 -23.41 -14.94
N GLY A 216 -13.73 -24.01 -13.76
CA GLY A 216 -14.78 -24.77 -13.10
C GLY A 216 -15.67 -23.93 -12.16
N LYS A 217 -16.97 -24.25 -12.07
CA LYS A 217 -17.92 -23.53 -11.21
C LYS A 217 -17.61 -23.61 -9.70
N GLY A 218 -16.95 -24.69 -9.24
CA GLY A 218 -16.58 -24.90 -7.82
C GLY A 218 -15.21 -24.34 -7.45
N ASP A 219 -14.37 -24.02 -8.41
CA ASP A 219 -12.94 -23.70 -8.20
C ASP A 219 -12.73 -22.42 -7.38
N VAL A 220 -13.63 -21.46 -7.51
CA VAL A 220 -13.55 -20.19 -6.78
C VAL A 220 -13.77 -20.35 -5.29
N ASP A 221 -14.81 -21.09 -4.90
CA ASP A 221 -15.18 -21.24 -3.49
C ASP A 221 -14.11 -22.10 -2.77
N ALA A 222 -13.71 -23.22 -3.38
CA ALA A 222 -12.64 -24.07 -2.87
C ALA A 222 -11.31 -23.30 -2.76
N TRP A 223 -10.97 -22.50 -3.77
CA TRP A 223 -9.75 -21.69 -3.73
C TRP A 223 -9.78 -20.64 -2.60
N ILE A 224 -10.94 -20.02 -2.36
CA ILE A 224 -11.09 -19.06 -1.25
C ILE A 224 -10.92 -19.77 0.09
N GLU A 225 -11.62 -20.88 0.31
CA GLU A 225 -11.54 -21.65 1.56
C GLU A 225 -10.10 -22.06 1.86
N GLU A 226 -9.44 -22.66 0.89
CA GLU A 226 -8.01 -23.06 1.01
C GLU A 226 -7.11 -21.86 1.28
N THR A 227 -7.31 -20.74 0.53
CA THR A 227 -6.47 -19.56 0.67
C THR A 227 -6.68 -18.86 2.00
N VAL A 228 -7.92 -18.75 2.47
CA VAL A 228 -8.23 -18.17 3.79
C VAL A 228 -7.62 -19.03 4.89
N ALA A 229 -7.78 -20.35 4.83
CA ALA A 229 -7.19 -21.26 5.81
C ALA A 229 -5.66 -21.13 5.87
N LEU A 230 -5.00 -21.16 4.71
CA LEU A 230 -3.55 -20.98 4.59
C LEU A 230 -3.09 -19.61 5.13
N CYS A 231 -3.77 -18.54 4.76
CA CYS A 231 -3.41 -17.19 5.23
C CYS A 231 -3.63 -17.04 6.74
N ARG A 232 -4.71 -17.60 7.30
CA ARG A 232 -4.96 -17.60 8.73
C ARG A 232 -3.87 -18.32 9.50
N GLU A 233 -3.46 -19.49 9.05
CA GLU A 233 -2.37 -20.26 9.63
C GLU A 233 -1.05 -19.48 9.59
N ARG A 234 -0.66 -19.03 8.39
CA ARG A 234 0.67 -18.45 8.15
C ARG A 234 0.82 -17.03 8.70
N PHE A 235 -0.27 -16.27 8.85
CA PHE A 235 -0.26 -14.90 9.39
C PHE A 235 -0.78 -14.81 10.82
N ALA A 236 -1.01 -15.93 11.52
CA ALA A 236 -1.47 -15.94 12.92
C ALA A 236 -0.58 -15.11 13.85
N PHE A 237 0.73 -15.12 13.64
CA PHE A 237 1.73 -14.39 14.41
C PHE A 237 1.52 -12.86 14.40
N LEU A 238 0.83 -12.30 13.39
CA LEU A 238 0.51 -10.87 13.34
C LEU A 238 -0.46 -10.44 14.44
N PHE A 239 -1.28 -11.37 14.92
CA PHE A 239 -2.32 -11.15 15.94
C PHE A 239 -1.89 -11.61 17.32
N ASP A 240 -0.78 -12.33 17.42
CA ASP A 240 -0.16 -12.73 18.70
C ASP A 240 0.76 -11.60 19.17
N LEU A 241 0.17 -10.62 19.87
CA LEU A 241 0.86 -9.43 20.34
C LEU A 241 1.62 -9.69 21.63
N SER A 242 2.91 -9.42 21.63
CA SER A 242 3.70 -9.35 22.87
C SER A 242 3.22 -8.21 23.78
N ALA A 243 3.65 -8.22 25.04
CA ALA A 243 3.31 -7.14 25.98
C ALA A 243 3.78 -5.76 25.46
N ASN A 244 4.99 -5.69 24.89
CA ASN A 244 5.55 -4.46 24.35
C ASN A 244 4.78 -3.98 23.11
N GLU A 245 4.43 -4.87 22.20
CA GLU A 245 3.63 -4.53 20.99
C GLU A 245 2.24 -4.03 21.36
N ARG A 246 1.62 -4.64 22.38
CA ARG A 246 0.33 -4.18 22.93
C ARG A 246 0.47 -2.80 23.54
N GLU A 247 1.50 -2.57 24.34
CA GLU A 247 1.79 -1.27 24.98
C GLU A 247 2.07 -0.17 23.94
N PHE A 248 2.77 -0.50 22.82
CA PHE A 248 2.93 0.42 21.70
C PHE A 248 1.56 0.85 21.13
N LEU A 249 0.67 -0.12 20.88
CA LEU A 249 -0.68 0.17 20.38
C LEU A 249 -1.53 0.94 21.39
N ASP A 250 -1.42 0.63 22.69
CA ASP A 250 -2.09 1.36 23.78
C ASP A 250 -1.63 2.82 23.83
N GLY A 251 -0.31 3.06 23.68
CA GLY A 251 0.25 4.40 23.54
C GLY A 251 -0.40 5.17 22.42
N VAL A 252 -0.40 4.62 21.20
CA VAL A 252 -0.92 5.30 20.03
C VAL A 252 -2.45 5.51 20.11
N LEU A 253 -3.20 4.47 20.50
CA LEU A 253 -4.66 4.46 20.36
C LEU A 253 -5.40 5.04 21.58
N GLU A 254 -4.76 5.10 22.73
CA GLU A 254 -5.40 5.60 23.96
C GLU A 254 -4.79 6.87 24.51
N ARG A 255 -3.47 6.98 24.49
CA ARG A 255 -2.74 8.13 25.06
C ARG A 255 -2.29 9.14 24.02
N GLY A 256 -2.32 8.76 22.72
CA GLY A 256 -1.79 9.61 21.65
C GLY A 256 -0.27 9.78 21.75
N GLU A 257 0.45 8.72 22.13
CA GLU A 257 1.89 8.68 22.31
C GLU A 257 2.52 7.68 21.35
N ILE A 258 3.69 8.00 20.81
CA ILE A 258 4.46 7.11 19.95
C ILE A 258 5.74 6.71 20.71
N ASN A 259 5.83 5.45 21.11
CA ASN A 259 7.04 4.89 21.72
C ASN A 259 7.57 3.73 20.86
N PRO A 260 8.40 4.00 19.82
CA PRO A 260 8.90 2.96 18.93
C PRO A 260 9.90 2.00 19.59
N ASP A 261 10.45 2.34 20.76
CA ASP A 261 11.39 1.46 21.49
C ASP A 261 10.74 0.17 21.99
N LEU A 262 9.42 0.14 22.05
CA LEU A 262 8.63 -1.05 22.36
C LEU A 262 8.59 -2.08 21.21
N LEU A 263 9.01 -1.70 20.01
CA LEU A 263 9.04 -2.59 18.85
C LEU A 263 10.44 -3.20 18.67
N ASP A 264 10.47 -4.52 18.47
CA ASP A 264 11.73 -5.27 18.28
C ASP A 264 12.23 -5.16 16.83
N VAL A 265 12.79 -3.98 16.52
CA VAL A 265 13.42 -3.67 15.24
C VAL A 265 14.65 -2.80 15.45
N ALA A 266 15.48 -2.67 14.42
CA ALA A 266 16.71 -1.89 14.47
C ALA A 266 16.44 -0.40 14.83
N PRO A 267 17.39 0.28 15.51
CA PRO A 267 17.20 1.66 15.98
C PRO A 267 16.81 2.65 14.89
N GLU A 268 17.36 2.51 13.69
CA GLU A 268 17.03 3.35 12.54
C GLU A 268 15.59 3.18 12.06
N ILE A 269 15.02 1.97 12.20
CA ILE A 269 13.62 1.70 11.87
C ILE A 269 12.71 2.31 12.95
N ARG A 270 13.09 2.19 14.23
CA ARG A 270 12.39 2.84 15.35
C ARG A 270 12.32 4.35 15.15
N ALA A 271 13.45 4.97 14.80
CA ALA A 271 13.51 6.40 14.52
C ALA A 271 12.55 6.80 13.37
N ARG A 272 12.48 6.01 12.30
CA ARG A 272 11.55 6.24 11.18
C ARG A 272 10.09 6.04 11.58
N ILE A 273 9.76 5.02 12.39
CA ILE A 273 8.41 4.83 12.93
C ILE A 273 8.02 6.03 13.79
N GLY A 274 8.90 6.50 14.67
CA GLY A 274 8.67 7.70 15.51
C GLY A 274 8.43 8.97 14.69
N ALA A 275 9.02 9.05 13.49
CA ALA A 275 8.89 10.18 12.56
C ALA A 275 7.72 10.04 11.57
N MET A 276 6.89 8.99 11.64
CA MET A 276 5.77 8.78 10.71
C MET A 276 4.70 9.87 10.85
N PRO A 277 4.44 10.68 9.81
CA PRO A 277 3.41 11.73 9.88
C PRO A 277 2.01 11.17 10.11
N MET A 278 1.73 9.96 9.62
CA MET A 278 0.44 9.29 9.82
C MET A 278 0.21 8.92 11.29
N LEU A 279 1.24 8.41 11.99
CA LEU A 279 1.15 8.14 13.44
C LEU A 279 1.02 9.42 14.24
N ALA A 280 1.82 10.44 13.93
CA ALA A 280 1.72 11.76 14.60
C ALA A 280 0.32 12.35 14.45
N TRP A 281 -0.25 12.30 13.25
CA TRP A 281 -1.63 12.74 12.99
C TRP A 281 -2.66 11.91 13.80
N LYS A 282 -2.50 10.58 13.83
CA LYS A 282 -3.36 9.70 14.63
C LYS A 282 -3.30 10.06 16.11
N CYS A 283 -2.12 10.21 16.66
CA CYS A 283 -1.91 10.57 18.07
C CYS A 283 -2.52 11.93 18.43
N GLN A 284 -2.35 12.93 17.55
CA GLN A 284 -3.01 14.24 17.73
C GLN A 284 -4.53 14.11 17.80
N HIS A 285 -5.14 13.30 16.93
CA HIS A 285 -6.59 13.07 16.94
C HIS A 285 -7.05 12.32 18.19
N VAL A 286 -6.28 11.34 18.66
CA VAL A 286 -6.57 10.61 19.90
C VAL A 286 -6.55 11.55 21.09
N ARG A 287 -5.49 12.37 21.23
CA ARG A 287 -5.41 13.37 22.33
C ARG A 287 -6.57 14.33 22.30
N LYS A 288 -6.87 14.92 21.14
CA LYS A 288 -8.01 15.82 20.99
C LYS A 288 -9.35 15.18 21.34
N HIS A 289 -9.58 13.94 20.88
CA HIS A 289 -10.83 13.22 21.15
C HIS A 289 -11.00 12.84 22.64
N ARG A 290 -9.89 12.57 23.32
CA ARG A 290 -9.88 12.20 24.75
C ARG A 290 -9.70 13.40 25.69
N GLY A 291 -9.57 14.61 25.17
CA GLY A 291 -9.37 15.80 26.01
C GLY A 291 -8.03 15.83 26.72
N LEU A 292 -6.99 15.24 26.12
CA LEU A 292 -5.63 15.19 26.68
C LEU A 292 -4.75 16.37 26.23
N ASP A 293 -5.22 17.18 25.27
CA ASP A 293 -4.58 18.41 24.86
C ASP A 293 -5.01 19.52 25.85
N THR A 294 -4.19 19.78 26.86
CA THR A 294 -4.29 20.94 27.78
C THR A 294 -3.25 21.99 27.40
#